data_c6067d64db552f5c9427c810bb1694ad
#
_entry.id   c6067d64db552f5c9427c810bb1694ad
#
_cell.length_a   1.000
_cell.length_b   1.000
_cell.length_c   1.000
_cell.angle_alpha   90.00
_cell.angle_beta   90.00
_cell.angle_gamma   90.00
#
_symmetry.space_group_name_H-M   'P 1'
#
loop_
_entity.id
_entity.type
_entity.pdbx_description
1 polymer ?
#
loop_
_entity_poly.entity_id
_entity_poly.type
_entity_poly.pdbx_seq_one_letter_code
_entity_poly.pdbx_strand_id
1 'polypeptide(L)'
;FCDIFAEILELDNVFADDNFFDLGGTSLTATRIVISASKKNIEVAYSDIFANPTPQSLAKFVSKDDSAEDDLENLSDYDYTNINKVLEKNNIDTFKNGELQKLGNVLLTGSAGFLGVHILYELLHKYNGKVYCMIRDKNNNPAENRMNSIYYYYFEESLKERYPDRVTVISGDVTNRESFDKFIDKDINTVINCAANVKHFSKGTDIEDVNLYGTLNVLDFCKKANARLVHVSTMSVGGMFVGEQGSVDKLKENQLYFGQHEGSKYTLSKFLAERAILEEVSKGFNAKIMRVGTLAARNSDGEYQINFTTN
;
A
#
# COMPACT_ATOMS: atom_id res chain seq x y z
N PHE A 1 5.64 22.39 22.61
CA PHE A 1 6.61 21.59 21.85
C PHE A 1 8.02 22.15 21.91
N CYS A 2 8.23 23.48 21.96
CA CYS A 2 9.58 24.04 22.08
C CYS A 2 10.35 23.42 23.25
N ASP A 3 9.74 23.34 24.44
CA ASP A 3 10.38 22.74 25.62
C ASP A 3 10.68 21.24 25.43
N ILE A 4 9.79 20.51 24.75
CA ILE A 4 9.99 19.08 24.47
C ILE A 4 11.17 18.89 23.50
N PHE A 5 11.25 19.70 22.46
CA PHE A 5 12.33 19.64 21.49
C PHE A 5 13.67 20.03 22.17
N ALA A 6 13.68 21.11 22.96
CA ALA A 6 14.87 21.55 23.69
C ALA A 6 15.40 20.44 24.65
N GLU A 7 14.50 19.85 25.45
CA GLU A 7 14.82 18.74 26.36
C GLU A 7 15.41 17.53 25.62
N ILE A 8 14.77 17.10 24.51
CA ILE A 8 15.15 15.87 23.81
C ILE A 8 16.40 16.04 22.95
N LEU A 9 16.59 17.25 22.39
CA LEU A 9 17.75 17.57 21.55
C LEU A 9 18.92 18.13 22.35
N GLU A 10 18.77 18.27 23.70
CA GLU A 10 19.77 18.79 24.63
C GLU A 10 20.22 20.20 24.25
N LEU A 11 19.27 21.09 23.92
CA LEU A 11 19.51 22.48 23.53
C LEU A 11 18.97 23.42 24.61
N ASP A 12 19.63 24.55 24.80
CA ASP A 12 19.21 25.56 25.78
C ASP A 12 17.88 26.20 25.42
N ASN A 13 17.63 26.43 24.15
CA ASN A 13 16.39 27.02 23.60
C ASN A 13 16.08 26.46 22.23
N VAL A 14 14.77 26.27 21.95
CA VAL A 14 14.24 25.96 20.64
C VAL A 14 13.10 26.93 20.35
N PHE A 15 13.11 27.58 19.21
CA PHE A 15 12.08 28.53 18.79
C PHE A 15 10.96 27.80 18.00
N ALA A 16 9.85 28.52 17.89
CA ALA A 16 8.64 27.91 17.31
C ALA A 16 8.76 27.49 15.84
N ASP A 17 9.63 28.14 15.08
CA ASP A 17 9.90 27.94 13.65
C ASP A 17 11.20 27.14 13.37
N ASP A 18 11.91 26.74 14.40
CA ASP A 18 13.11 25.90 14.25
C ASP A 18 12.74 24.53 13.68
N ASN A 19 13.51 24.09 12.68
CA ASN A 19 13.27 22.78 12.07
C ASN A 19 14.00 21.69 12.84
N PHE A 20 13.24 20.66 13.25
CA PHE A 20 13.74 19.49 13.99
C PHE A 20 15.00 18.86 13.39
N PHE A 21 15.06 18.74 12.06
CA PHE A 21 16.19 18.12 11.38
C PHE A 21 17.41 19.03 11.34
N ASP A 22 17.19 20.33 11.16
CA ASP A 22 18.27 21.33 11.17
C ASP A 22 18.92 21.46 12.55
N LEU A 23 18.14 21.19 13.61
CA LEU A 23 18.60 21.11 15.00
C LEU A 23 19.33 19.78 15.34
N GLY A 24 19.52 18.88 14.36
CA GLY A 24 20.17 17.59 14.57
C GLY A 24 19.21 16.48 15.01
N GLY A 25 17.91 16.66 14.79
CA GLY A 25 16.89 15.65 15.07
C GLY A 25 17.09 14.39 14.23
N THR A 26 16.93 13.24 14.88
CA THR A 26 17.06 11.90 14.29
C THR A 26 15.81 11.08 14.55
N SER A 27 15.71 9.92 13.90
CA SER A 27 14.62 8.95 14.13
C SER A 27 14.51 8.54 15.62
N LEU A 28 15.64 8.44 16.30
CA LEU A 28 15.66 8.09 17.72
C LEU A 28 15.13 9.23 18.60
N THR A 29 15.55 10.47 18.33
CA THR A 29 15.06 11.64 19.07
C THR A 29 13.60 11.93 18.77
N ALA A 30 13.11 11.67 17.55
CA ALA A 30 11.70 11.77 17.22
C ALA A 30 10.85 10.80 18.07
N THR A 31 11.27 9.54 18.23
CA THR A 31 10.60 8.59 19.12
C THR A 31 10.56 9.09 20.58
N ARG A 32 11.64 9.71 21.05
CA ARG A 32 11.69 10.29 22.41
C ARG A 32 10.75 11.49 22.57
N ILE A 33 10.56 12.30 21.50
CA ILE A 33 9.58 13.39 21.49
C ILE A 33 8.16 12.84 21.65
N VAL A 34 7.80 11.78 20.92
CA VAL A 34 6.49 11.11 21.04
C VAL A 34 6.24 10.68 22.48
N ILE A 35 7.21 10.00 23.10
CA ILE A 35 7.10 9.55 24.50
C ILE A 35 6.97 10.74 25.46
N SER A 36 7.73 11.82 25.26
CA SER A 36 7.66 13.01 26.11
C SER A 36 6.34 13.76 25.95
N ALA A 37 5.80 13.85 24.73
CA ALA A 37 4.49 14.42 24.44
C ALA A 37 3.36 13.61 25.11
N SER A 38 3.41 12.27 24.99
CA SER A 38 2.44 11.37 25.63
C SER A 38 2.39 11.52 27.15
N LYS A 39 3.54 11.71 27.81
CA LYS A 39 3.59 11.98 29.25
C LYS A 39 2.92 13.31 29.66
N LYS A 40 2.77 14.23 28.72
CA LYS A 40 2.07 15.52 28.89
C LYS A 40 0.63 15.48 28.37
N ASN A 41 0.07 14.28 28.12
CA ASN A 41 -1.23 14.03 27.51
C ASN A 41 -1.44 14.70 26.13
N ILE A 42 -0.35 14.77 25.37
CA ILE A 42 -0.37 15.27 24.00
C ILE A 42 -0.17 14.04 23.08
N GLU A 43 -1.18 13.70 22.29
CA GLU A 43 -1.08 12.63 21.33
C GLU A 43 -0.39 13.12 20.06
N VAL A 44 0.74 12.48 19.75
CA VAL A 44 1.54 12.74 18.54
C VAL A 44 2.09 11.41 18.06
N ALA A 45 1.88 11.10 16.79
CA ALA A 45 2.53 9.95 16.19
C ALA A 45 3.97 10.30 15.75
N TYR A 46 4.82 9.27 15.69
CA TYR A 46 6.18 9.40 15.17
C TYR A 46 6.25 10.13 13.83
N SER A 47 5.34 9.78 12.95
CA SER A 47 5.15 10.35 11.61
C SER A 47 4.82 11.84 11.60
N ASP A 48 4.10 12.32 12.62
CA ASP A 48 3.65 13.72 12.67
C ASP A 48 4.82 14.68 12.83
N ILE A 49 5.89 14.24 13.49
CA ILE A 49 7.12 15.01 13.66
C ILE A 49 7.80 15.24 12.30
N PHE A 50 7.78 14.23 11.43
CA PHE A 50 8.35 14.32 10.08
C PHE A 50 7.51 15.19 9.14
N ALA A 51 6.20 15.12 9.28
CA ALA A 51 5.26 15.93 8.50
C ALA A 51 5.22 17.39 8.97
N ASN A 52 5.44 17.62 10.27
CA ASN A 52 5.37 18.93 10.92
C ASN A 52 6.65 19.18 11.72
N PRO A 53 7.80 19.40 11.04
CA PRO A 53 9.12 19.36 11.69
C PRO A 53 9.46 20.58 12.54
N THR A 54 8.54 21.51 12.76
CA THR A 54 8.73 22.64 13.66
C THR A 54 7.80 22.56 14.86
N PRO A 55 8.20 23.06 16.05
CA PRO A 55 7.32 23.14 17.21
C PRO A 55 5.97 23.80 16.90
N GLN A 56 5.97 24.86 16.09
CA GLN A 56 4.77 25.58 15.69
C GLN A 56 3.87 24.74 14.76
N SER A 57 4.43 24.08 13.76
CA SER A 57 3.67 23.25 12.84
C SER A 57 3.07 22.05 13.55
N LEU A 58 3.85 21.42 14.43
CA LEU A 58 3.40 20.29 15.22
C LEU A 58 2.32 20.70 16.25
N ALA A 59 2.49 21.85 16.90
CA ALA A 59 1.47 22.41 17.81
C ALA A 59 0.17 22.73 17.06
N LYS A 60 0.25 23.36 15.89
CA LYS A 60 -0.92 23.62 15.03
C LYS A 60 -1.58 22.35 14.55
N PHE A 61 -0.81 21.31 14.29
CA PHE A 61 -1.35 20.00 13.90
C PHE A 61 -2.14 19.37 15.04
N VAL A 62 -1.58 19.36 16.25
CA VAL A 62 -2.21 18.78 17.45
C VAL A 62 -3.35 19.67 17.99
N SER A 63 -3.24 21.01 17.87
CA SER A 63 -4.27 21.96 18.32
C SER A 63 -5.35 22.23 17.27
N LYS A 64 -5.23 21.70 16.07
CA LYS A 64 -6.39 21.61 15.20
C LYS A 64 -7.36 20.67 15.90
N ASP A 65 -8.30 21.31 16.60
CA ASP A 65 -9.56 20.68 16.97
C ASP A 65 -10.04 19.84 15.79
N ASP A 66 -10.69 18.72 16.10
CA ASP A 66 -11.32 17.77 15.15
C ASP A 66 -12.34 18.41 14.15
N SER A 67 -12.26 19.71 13.91
CA SER A 67 -13.10 20.48 12.99
C SER A 67 -12.55 20.64 11.58
N ALA A 68 -11.39 20.02 11.26
CA ALA A 68 -11.08 19.61 9.91
C ALA A 68 -11.14 18.08 9.85
N GLU A 69 -12.30 17.50 10.17
CA GLU A 69 -12.78 16.34 9.45
C GLU A 69 -12.72 16.72 7.95
N ASP A 70 -11.54 16.51 7.30
CA ASP A 70 -11.58 16.06 5.91
C ASP A 70 -12.68 15.00 5.93
N ASP A 71 -13.69 15.06 5.04
CA ASP A 71 -14.81 14.13 4.92
C ASP A 71 -14.29 12.69 4.80
N LEU A 72 -13.70 12.18 5.90
CA LEU A 72 -13.37 10.77 6.05
C LEU A 72 -14.72 10.09 6.06
N GLU A 73 -15.04 9.44 4.96
CA GLU A 73 -16.27 8.67 4.79
C GLU A 73 -16.51 7.87 6.07
N ASN A 74 -17.63 8.14 6.74
CA ASN A 74 -17.97 7.41 7.95
C ASN A 74 -18.24 5.94 7.55
N LEU A 75 -17.26 5.09 7.81
CA LEU A 75 -17.31 3.68 7.42
C LEU A 75 -18.53 2.95 7.98
N SER A 76 -19.14 3.46 9.09
CA SER A 76 -20.34 2.88 9.69
C SER A 76 -21.60 3.07 8.87
N ASP A 77 -21.65 4.06 7.99
CA ASP A 77 -22.86 4.41 7.24
C ASP A 77 -23.07 3.51 5.99
N TYR A 78 -22.05 2.72 5.65
CA TYR A 78 -22.11 1.80 4.52
C TYR A 78 -22.80 0.48 4.89
N ASP A 79 -23.65 -0.05 4.00
CA ASP A 79 -24.29 -1.36 4.17
C ASP A 79 -23.39 -2.53 3.75
N TYR A 80 -22.73 -3.15 4.71
CA TYR A 80 -21.85 -4.31 4.51
C TYR A 80 -22.57 -5.65 4.31
N THR A 81 -23.90 -5.69 4.26
CA THR A 81 -24.67 -6.95 4.24
C THR A 81 -24.23 -7.91 3.11
N ASN A 82 -24.06 -7.41 1.90
CA ASN A 82 -23.67 -8.23 0.76
C ASN A 82 -22.19 -8.68 0.85
N ILE A 83 -21.33 -7.81 1.32
CA ILE A 83 -19.91 -8.12 1.56
C ILE A 83 -19.78 -9.20 2.63
N ASN A 84 -20.49 -9.07 3.75
CA ASN A 84 -20.46 -10.05 4.83
C ASN A 84 -20.94 -11.45 4.36
N LYS A 85 -22.01 -11.52 3.55
CA LYS A 85 -22.48 -12.79 2.94
C LYS A 85 -21.41 -13.48 2.09
N VAL A 86 -20.58 -12.70 1.37
CA VAL A 86 -19.46 -13.24 0.59
C VAL A 86 -18.35 -13.72 1.53
N LEU A 87 -18.00 -12.93 2.52
CA LEU A 87 -16.92 -13.25 3.45
C LEU A 87 -17.24 -14.45 4.35
N GLU A 88 -18.49 -14.64 4.76
CA GLU A 88 -18.97 -15.82 5.50
C GLU A 88 -18.77 -17.13 4.72
N LYS A 89 -18.87 -17.09 3.40
CA LYS A 89 -18.64 -18.25 2.52
C LYS A 89 -17.16 -18.59 2.37
N ASN A 90 -16.26 -17.65 2.64
CA ASN A 90 -14.82 -17.83 2.59
C ASN A 90 -14.31 -18.55 3.84
N ASN A 91 -14.52 -19.86 3.87
CA ASN A 91 -13.95 -20.70 4.91
C ASN A 91 -12.54 -21.14 4.50
N ILE A 92 -11.51 -20.65 5.19
CA ILE A 92 -10.10 -20.99 4.93
C ILE A 92 -9.87 -22.50 4.99
N ASP A 93 -10.59 -23.22 5.84
CA ASP A 93 -10.49 -24.67 5.96
C ASP A 93 -10.91 -25.40 4.68
N THR A 94 -11.71 -24.79 3.82
CA THR A 94 -12.09 -25.35 2.52
C THR A 94 -11.04 -25.18 1.43
N PHE A 95 -10.03 -24.28 1.61
CA PHE A 95 -8.98 -24.06 0.64
C PHE A 95 -7.88 -25.13 0.66
N LYS A 96 -7.83 -25.99 1.64
CA LYS A 96 -6.74 -26.98 1.82
C LYS A 96 -6.60 -28.00 0.70
N ASN A 97 -7.61 -28.18 -0.15
CA ASN A 97 -7.62 -29.23 -1.19
C ASN A 97 -8.11 -28.74 -2.56
N GLY A 98 -8.16 -27.45 -2.81
CA GLY A 98 -8.56 -26.91 -4.12
C GLY A 98 -7.47 -27.12 -5.18
N GLU A 99 -7.85 -27.45 -6.41
CA GLU A 99 -6.91 -27.43 -7.52
C GLU A 99 -6.37 -26.02 -7.76
N LEU A 100 -5.05 -25.92 -7.94
CA LEU A 100 -4.39 -24.66 -8.27
C LEU A 100 -4.88 -24.18 -9.65
N GLN A 101 -5.55 -23.05 -9.69
CA GLN A 101 -5.98 -22.45 -10.94
C GLN A 101 -4.78 -21.93 -11.73
N LYS A 102 -4.76 -22.22 -13.05
CA LYS A 102 -3.75 -21.65 -13.94
C LYS A 102 -3.90 -20.12 -13.99
N LEU A 103 -2.80 -19.41 -13.87
CA LEU A 103 -2.81 -17.94 -13.92
C LEU A 103 -3.04 -17.42 -15.35
N GLY A 104 -2.63 -18.18 -16.38
CA GLY A 104 -2.64 -17.72 -17.76
C GLY A 104 -1.67 -16.54 -17.98
N ASN A 105 -2.01 -15.62 -18.87
CA ASN A 105 -1.26 -14.39 -19.06
C ASN A 105 -1.57 -13.42 -17.92
N VAL A 106 -0.53 -12.83 -17.35
CA VAL A 106 -0.62 -11.96 -16.17
C VAL A 106 -0.31 -10.53 -16.52
N LEU A 107 -1.16 -9.60 -16.11
CA LEU A 107 -0.80 -8.18 -15.97
C LEU A 107 -0.36 -7.93 -14.52
N LEU A 108 0.88 -7.49 -14.34
CA LEU A 108 1.46 -7.15 -13.04
C LEU A 108 1.65 -5.64 -12.94
N THR A 109 0.87 -4.97 -12.10
CA THR A 109 1.07 -3.56 -11.78
C THR A 109 1.98 -3.43 -10.56
N GLY A 110 2.70 -2.32 -10.46
CA GLY A 110 3.67 -2.14 -9.35
C GLY A 110 4.86 -3.09 -9.41
N SER A 111 5.17 -3.67 -10.58
CA SER A 111 6.24 -4.66 -10.80
C SER A 111 7.65 -4.15 -10.50
N ALA A 112 7.87 -2.83 -10.52
CA ALA A 112 9.14 -2.21 -10.13
C ALA A 112 9.26 -1.93 -8.61
N GLY A 113 8.25 -2.26 -7.81
CA GLY A 113 8.32 -2.24 -6.35
C GLY A 113 8.97 -3.49 -5.79
N PHE A 114 9.39 -3.46 -4.51
CA PHE A 114 10.05 -4.58 -3.85
C PHE A 114 9.25 -5.88 -3.94
N LEU A 115 7.97 -5.86 -3.53
CA LEU A 115 7.12 -7.04 -3.63
C LEU A 115 6.84 -7.44 -5.08
N GLY A 116 6.57 -6.46 -5.96
CA GLY A 116 6.23 -6.72 -7.36
C GLY A 116 7.34 -7.40 -8.13
N VAL A 117 8.61 -6.99 -7.92
CA VAL A 117 9.75 -7.62 -8.60
C VAL A 117 9.98 -9.06 -8.14
N HIS A 118 9.73 -9.36 -6.87
CA HIS A 118 9.81 -10.74 -6.35
C HIS A 118 8.66 -11.60 -6.84
N ILE A 119 7.46 -11.05 -6.97
CA ILE A 119 6.34 -11.74 -7.63
C ILE A 119 6.66 -12.03 -9.10
N LEU A 120 7.26 -11.07 -9.81
CA LEU A 120 7.72 -11.33 -11.19
C LEU A 120 8.69 -12.48 -11.26
N TYR A 121 9.70 -12.51 -10.39
CA TYR A 121 10.66 -13.61 -10.30
C TYR A 121 9.96 -14.96 -10.11
N GLU A 122 9.06 -15.07 -9.16
CA GLU A 122 8.28 -16.28 -8.89
C GLU A 122 7.42 -16.71 -10.10
N LEU A 123 6.77 -15.75 -10.77
CA LEU A 123 5.98 -16.01 -11.97
C LEU A 123 6.83 -16.58 -13.11
N LEU A 124 8.04 -16.08 -13.28
CA LEU A 124 8.94 -16.53 -14.34
C LEU A 124 9.52 -17.92 -14.07
N HIS A 125 9.70 -18.29 -12.81
CA HIS A 125 10.28 -19.58 -12.42
C HIS A 125 9.24 -20.69 -12.24
N LYS A 126 8.02 -20.35 -11.80
CA LYS A 126 7.00 -21.36 -11.44
C LYS A 126 5.85 -21.48 -12.42
N TYR A 127 5.67 -20.51 -13.32
CA TYR A 127 4.54 -20.46 -14.24
C TYR A 127 5.02 -20.27 -15.69
N ASN A 128 4.17 -20.64 -16.66
CA ASN A 128 4.54 -20.61 -18.09
C ASN A 128 3.85 -19.51 -18.90
N GLY A 129 2.92 -18.75 -18.31
CA GLY A 129 2.22 -17.65 -19.00
C GLY A 129 3.12 -16.44 -19.28
N LYS A 130 2.68 -15.57 -20.17
CA LYS A 130 3.33 -14.28 -20.40
C LYS A 130 3.03 -13.34 -19.22
N VAL A 131 4.00 -12.48 -18.88
CA VAL A 131 3.85 -11.44 -17.87
C VAL A 131 4.01 -10.07 -18.52
N TYR A 132 2.98 -9.27 -18.41
CA TYR A 132 2.97 -7.88 -18.83
C TYR A 132 3.17 -7.00 -17.61
N CYS A 133 4.26 -6.23 -17.57
CA CYS A 133 4.58 -5.34 -16.47
C CYS A 133 4.15 -3.91 -16.81
N MET A 134 3.18 -3.36 -16.09
CA MET A 134 2.84 -1.94 -16.21
C MET A 134 3.71 -1.13 -15.26
N ILE A 135 4.49 -0.19 -15.79
CA ILE A 135 5.42 0.65 -15.04
C ILE A 135 5.38 2.07 -15.59
N ARG A 136 5.50 3.06 -14.72
CA ARG A 136 5.63 4.45 -15.12
C ARG A 136 7.04 4.76 -15.65
N ASP A 137 7.15 5.54 -16.72
CA ASP A 137 8.39 6.23 -17.01
C ASP A 137 8.71 7.22 -15.88
N LYS A 138 9.98 7.43 -15.58
CA LYS A 138 10.39 8.34 -14.50
C LYS A 138 11.71 9.04 -14.86
N ASN A 139 11.73 10.36 -14.76
CA ASN A 139 12.97 11.16 -14.91
C ASN A 139 13.75 10.84 -16.21
N ASN A 140 13.08 10.82 -17.35
CA ASN A 140 13.66 10.44 -18.66
C ASN A 140 14.24 9.03 -18.71
N ASN A 141 13.91 8.16 -17.72
CA ASN A 141 14.28 6.76 -17.71
C ASN A 141 13.07 5.90 -18.11
N PRO A 142 13.10 5.27 -19.29
CA PRO A 142 12.00 4.45 -19.77
C PRO A 142 11.66 3.29 -18.84
N ALA A 143 10.38 2.90 -18.84
CA ALA A 143 9.85 1.80 -18.03
C ALA A 143 10.66 0.51 -18.19
N GLU A 144 11.05 0.17 -19.43
CA GLU A 144 11.83 -1.04 -19.72
C GLU A 144 13.20 -1.02 -19.04
N ASN A 145 13.93 0.09 -19.13
CA ASN A 145 15.23 0.22 -18.50
C ASN A 145 15.12 0.14 -16.96
N ARG A 146 14.10 0.78 -16.40
CA ARG A 146 13.84 0.73 -14.96
C ARG A 146 13.56 -0.69 -14.48
N MET A 147 12.73 -1.43 -15.21
CA MET A 147 12.42 -2.80 -14.85
C MET A 147 13.64 -3.71 -14.93
N ASN A 148 14.40 -3.63 -16.01
CA ASN A 148 15.64 -4.40 -16.18
C ASN A 148 16.66 -4.10 -15.07
N SER A 149 16.85 -2.82 -14.72
CA SER A 149 17.77 -2.42 -13.65
C SER A 149 17.36 -2.97 -12.30
N ILE A 150 16.07 -2.87 -11.94
CA ILE A 150 15.55 -3.37 -10.65
C ILE A 150 15.62 -4.89 -10.59
N TYR A 151 15.25 -5.58 -11.65
CA TYR A 151 15.32 -7.04 -11.69
C TYR A 151 16.76 -7.53 -11.59
N TYR A 152 17.68 -6.90 -12.33
CA TYR A 152 19.11 -7.23 -12.26
C TYR A 152 19.69 -6.98 -10.86
N TYR A 153 19.30 -5.90 -10.21
CA TYR A 153 19.76 -5.59 -8.86
C TYR A 153 19.43 -6.71 -7.85
N TYR A 154 18.19 -7.25 -7.91
CA TYR A 154 17.77 -8.26 -6.94
C TYR A 154 18.18 -9.68 -7.31
N PHE A 155 18.36 -9.99 -8.58
CA PHE A 155 18.52 -11.38 -9.04
C PHE A 155 19.76 -11.61 -9.88
N GLU A 156 20.54 -10.58 -10.19
CA GLU A 156 21.76 -10.66 -11.03
C GLU A 156 21.50 -11.29 -12.42
N GLU A 157 20.23 -11.24 -12.87
CA GLU A 157 19.78 -11.79 -14.14
C GLU A 157 19.22 -10.66 -15.05
N SER A 158 19.51 -10.75 -16.35
CA SER A 158 18.91 -9.87 -17.36
C SER A 158 17.55 -10.41 -17.81
N LEU A 159 16.48 -9.65 -17.56
CA LEU A 159 15.13 -9.99 -18.04
C LEU A 159 15.09 -10.17 -19.55
N LYS A 160 15.72 -9.27 -20.29
CA LYS A 160 15.69 -9.22 -21.74
C LYS A 160 16.41 -10.43 -22.37
N GLU A 161 17.50 -10.88 -21.76
CA GLU A 161 18.27 -12.01 -22.28
C GLU A 161 17.66 -13.37 -21.90
N ARG A 162 17.15 -13.46 -20.65
CA ARG A 162 16.67 -14.72 -20.11
C ARG A 162 15.19 -15.00 -20.45
N TYR A 163 14.40 -13.96 -20.59
CA TYR A 163 12.93 -14.08 -20.77
C TYR A 163 12.38 -13.22 -21.91
N PRO A 164 13.01 -13.19 -23.11
CA PRO A 164 12.65 -12.24 -24.18
C PRO A 164 11.19 -12.39 -24.65
N ASP A 165 10.65 -13.61 -24.65
CA ASP A 165 9.30 -13.92 -25.13
C ASP A 165 8.25 -14.03 -23.99
N ARG A 166 8.69 -13.93 -22.74
CA ARG A 166 7.87 -14.14 -21.56
C ARG A 166 7.47 -12.84 -20.87
N VAL A 167 8.32 -11.81 -20.89
CA VAL A 167 8.08 -10.53 -20.22
C VAL A 167 7.95 -9.42 -21.24
N THR A 168 6.91 -8.63 -21.10
CA THR A 168 6.74 -7.39 -21.86
C THR A 168 6.53 -6.24 -20.89
N VAL A 169 7.39 -5.24 -20.93
CA VAL A 169 7.27 -4.03 -20.12
C VAL A 169 6.56 -2.96 -20.93
N ILE A 170 5.49 -2.40 -20.38
CA ILE A 170 4.66 -1.38 -21.03
C ILE A 170 4.56 -0.17 -20.10
N SER A 171 4.88 1.02 -20.65
CA SER A 171 4.70 2.26 -19.91
C SER A 171 3.24 2.58 -19.68
N GLY A 172 2.87 2.83 -18.41
CA GLY A 172 1.51 3.15 -17.99
C GLY A 172 1.45 3.51 -16.51
N ASP A 173 0.37 4.17 -16.12
CA ASP A 173 0.05 4.55 -14.75
C ASP A 173 -1.33 4.02 -14.36
N VAL A 174 -1.47 3.38 -13.20
CA VAL A 174 -2.76 2.87 -12.71
C VAL A 174 -3.78 3.98 -12.47
N THR A 175 -3.32 5.20 -12.21
CA THR A 175 -4.20 6.37 -12.04
C THR A 175 -4.79 6.87 -13.36
N ASN A 176 -4.17 6.51 -14.49
CA ASN A 176 -4.67 6.86 -15.82
C ASN A 176 -5.37 5.64 -16.45
N ARG A 177 -6.70 5.74 -16.59
CA ARG A 177 -7.54 4.70 -17.15
C ARG A 177 -7.14 4.28 -18.57
N GLU A 178 -6.71 5.23 -19.41
CA GLU A 178 -6.28 4.99 -20.79
C GLU A 178 -5.01 4.13 -20.87
N SER A 179 -4.21 4.09 -19.80
CA SER A 179 -3.04 3.21 -19.74
C SER A 179 -3.39 1.73 -19.93
N PHE A 180 -4.60 1.34 -19.58
CA PHE A 180 -5.07 -0.05 -19.68
C PHE A 180 -5.48 -0.46 -21.09
N ASP A 181 -5.77 0.48 -22.00
CA ASP A 181 -6.15 0.18 -23.38
C ASP A 181 -5.03 -0.57 -24.12
N LYS A 182 -3.78 -0.37 -23.73
CA LYS A 182 -2.60 -1.07 -24.26
C LYS A 182 -2.59 -2.57 -23.97
N PHE A 183 -3.47 -3.04 -23.09
CA PHE A 183 -3.51 -4.44 -22.64
C PHE A 183 -4.77 -5.21 -23.08
N ILE A 184 -5.73 -4.53 -23.71
CA ILE A 184 -7.02 -5.15 -24.11
C ILE A 184 -6.83 -6.31 -25.08
N ASP A 185 -5.84 -6.22 -25.97
CA ASP A 185 -5.52 -7.24 -27.00
C ASP A 185 -4.49 -8.28 -26.53
N LYS A 186 -4.11 -8.30 -25.24
CA LYS A 186 -3.04 -9.16 -24.71
C LYS A 186 -3.52 -10.47 -24.11
N ASP A 187 -4.81 -10.78 -24.19
CA ASP A 187 -5.42 -12.00 -23.61
C ASP A 187 -5.02 -12.18 -22.13
N ILE A 188 -5.22 -11.11 -21.33
CA ILE A 188 -4.93 -11.12 -19.91
C ILE A 188 -5.96 -11.97 -19.17
N ASN A 189 -5.50 -12.99 -18.45
CA ASN A 189 -6.37 -13.87 -17.66
C ASN A 189 -6.36 -13.53 -16.16
N THR A 190 -5.27 -12.95 -15.71
CA THR A 190 -5.08 -12.57 -14.29
C THR A 190 -4.41 -11.20 -14.19
N VAL A 191 -4.95 -10.33 -13.36
CA VAL A 191 -4.27 -9.10 -12.95
C VAL A 191 -3.77 -9.27 -11.51
N ILE A 192 -2.49 -9.01 -11.28
CA ILE A 192 -1.91 -8.92 -9.94
C ILE A 192 -1.61 -7.45 -9.69
N ASN A 193 -2.40 -6.83 -8.80
CA ASN A 193 -2.28 -5.41 -8.50
C ASN A 193 -1.43 -5.20 -7.24
N CYS A 194 -0.14 -4.89 -7.46
CA CYS A 194 0.82 -4.51 -6.41
C CYS A 194 1.10 -3.00 -6.39
N ALA A 195 0.50 -2.23 -7.30
CA ALA A 195 0.68 -0.79 -7.32
C ALA A 195 0.06 -0.18 -6.05
N ALA A 196 0.87 0.56 -5.30
CA ALA A 196 0.43 1.28 -4.12
C ALA A 196 1.34 2.49 -3.86
N ASN A 197 0.77 3.54 -3.31
CA ASN A 197 1.49 4.59 -2.63
C ASN A 197 1.50 4.26 -1.14
N VAL A 198 2.67 3.89 -0.63
CA VAL A 198 2.87 3.45 0.77
C VAL A 198 3.31 4.58 1.69
N LYS A 199 3.29 5.81 1.23
CA LYS A 199 3.55 6.97 2.07
C LYS A 199 2.48 7.08 3.15
N HIS A 200 2.89 7.35 4.38
CA HIS A 200 1.95 7.59 5.47
C HIS A 200 1.36 9.00 5.42
N PHE A 201 2.04 9.93 4.75
CA PHE A 201 1.67 11.34 4.68
C PHE A 201 1.77 11.86 3.26
N SER A 202 0.75 12.59 2.86
CA SER A 202 0.71 13.41 1.65
C SER A 202 -0.18 14.63 1.87
N LYS A 203 0.23 15.76 1.33
CA LYS A 203 -0.58 16.99 1.34
C LYS A 203 -1.70 17.00 0.28
N GLY A 204 -1.69 16.02 -0.62
CA GLY A 204 -2.63 15.92 -1.74
C GLY A 204 -3.42 14.62 -1.70
N THR A 205 -3.94 14.24 -2.86
CA THR A 205 -4.74 13.04 -3.11
C THR A 205 -3.91 11.87 -3.68
N ASP A 206 -2.58 12.01 -3.75
CA ASP A 206 -1.69 11.05 -4.41
C ASP A 206 -1.75 9.65 -3.80
N ILE A 207 -2.12 9.51 -2.52
CA ILE A 207 -2.33 8.22 -1.86
C ILE A 207 -3.64 7.60 -2.35
N GLU A 208 -4.73 8.35 -2.29
CA GLU A 208 -6.06 7.93 -2.73
C GLU A 208 -6.08 7.66 -4.23
N ASP A 209 -5.42 8.53 -5.01
CA ASP A 209 -5.33 8.40 -6.47
C ASP A 209 -4.73 7.05 -6.88
N VAL A 210 -3.67 6.61 -6.22
CA VAL A 210 -3.04 5.33 -6.53
C VAL A 210 -3.78 4.16 -5.88
N ASN A 211 -4.09 4.25 -4.57
CA ASN A 211 -4.55 3.10 -3.80
C ASN A 211 -6.02 2.79 -4.03
N LEU A 212 -6.86 3.82 -4.12
CA LEU A 212 -8.30 3.68 -4.37
C LEU A 212 -8.61 3.81 -5.86
N TYR A 213 -8.42 4.99 -6.44
CA TYR A 213 -8.84 5.24 -7.83
C TYR A 213 -8.04 4.41 -8.83
N GLY A 214 -6.75 4.19 -8.59
CA GLY A 214 -5.94 3.25 -9.36
C GLY A 214 -6.47 1.82 -9.28
N THR A 215 -6.93 1.38 -8.10
CA THR A 215 -7.56 0.06 -7.95
C THR A 215 -8.92 -0.02 -8.65
N LEU A 216 -9.72 1.04 -8.66
CA LEU A 216 -10.96 1.10 -9.42
C LEU A 216 -10.71 0.98 -10.93
N ASN A 217 -9.67 1.62 -11.46
CA ASN A 217 -9.26 1.47 -12.86
C ASN A 217 -8.82 0.04 -13.19
N VAL A 218 -8.08 -0.60 -12.29
CA VAL A 218 -7.71 -2.02 -12.41
C VAL A 218 -8.96 -2.91 -12.44
N LEU A 219 -9.93 -2.68 -11.57
CA LEU A 219 -11.19 -3.40 -11.50
C LEU A 219 -11.99 -3.29 -12.81
N ASP A 220 -12.11 -2.07 -13.32
CA ASP A 220 -12.74 -1.78 -14.61
C ASP A 220 -12.08 -2.55 -15.76
N PHE A 221 -10.75 -2.54 -15.81
CA PHE A 221 -9.98 -3.30 -16.79
C PHE A 221 -10.24 -4.79 -16.66
N CYS A 222 -10.19 -5.36 -15.45
CA CYS A 222 -10.44 -6.77 -15.21
C CYS A 222 -11.83 -7.18 -15.72
N LYS A 223 -12.85 -6.36 -15.49
CA LYS A 223 -14.22 -6.62 -15.96
C LYS A 223 -14.30 -6.62 -17.49
N LYS A 224 -13.65 -5.65 -18.14
CA LYS A 224 -13.61 -5.54 -19.63
C LYS A 224 -12.83 -6.69 -20.27
N ALA A 225 -11.72 -7.09 -19.68
CA ALA A 225 -10.86 -8.16 -20.17
C ALA A 225 -11.34 -9.56 -19.75
N ASN A 226 -12.41 -9.67 -18.95
CA ASN A 226 -12.85 -10.92 -18.31
C ASN A 226 -11.71 -11.60 -17.52
N ALA A 227 -10.85 -10.81 -16.90
CA ALA A 227 -9.72 -11.24 -16.10
C ALA A 227 -10.07 -11.29 -14.62
N ARG A 228 -9.50 -12.23 -13.87
CA ARG A 228 -9.59 -12.23 -12.41
C ARG A 228 -8.58 -11.29 -11.79
N LEU A 229 -8.84 -10.85 -10.58
CA LEU A 229 -7.99 -9.93 -9.83
C LEU A 229 -7.34 -10.62 -8.61
N VAL A 230 -6.04 -10.41 -8.43
CA VAL A 230 -5.33 -10.62 -7.16
C VAL A 230 -4.84 -9.25 -6.69
N HIS A 231 -5.46 -8.73 -5.64
CA HIS A 231 -5.12 -7.41 -5.11
C HIS A 231 -4.26 -7.52 -3.86
N VAL A 232 -3.13 -6.82 -3.87
CA VAL A 232 -2.27 -6.71 -2.69
C VAL A 232 -2.76 -5.56 -1.81
N SER A 233 -3.23 -5.93 -0.63
CA SER A 233 -3.67 -5.02 0.43
C SER A 233 -2.73 -5.08 1.63
N THR A 234 -3.15 -4.59 2.76
CA THR A 234 -2.37 -4.53 4.00
C THR A 234 -3.15 -5.07 5.19
N MET A 235 -2.46 -5.65 6.16
CA MET A 235 -3.07 -5.97 7.45
C MET A 235 -3.54 -4.72 8.21
N SER A 236 -2.99 -3.56 7.88
CA SER A 236 -3.33 -2.28 8.53
C SER A 236 -4.77 -1.82 8.27
N VAL A 237 -5.52 -2.44 7.34
CA VAL A 237 -6.97 -2.23 7.19
C VAL A 237 -7.78 -2.69 8.42
N GLY A 238 -7.14 -3.37 9.38
CA GLY A 238 -7.72 -3.65 10.69
C GLY A 238 -7.89 -2.42 11.58
N GLY A 239 -7.32 -1.27 11.18
CA GLY A 239 -7.48 -0.01 11.88
C GLY A 239 -6.89 0.01 13.29
N MET A 240 -7.28 1.03 14.07
CA MET A 240 -6.75 1.30 15.41
C MET A 240 -7.33 0.42 16.51
N PHE A 241 -8.42 -0.32 16.24
CA PHE A 241 -9.12 -1.11 17.27
C PHE A 241 -8.60 -2.54 17.43
N VAL A 242 -7.72 -3.02 16.57
CA VAL A 242 -7.18 -4.37 16.72
C VAL A 242 -6.19 -4.40 17.89
N GLY A 243 -6.56 -5.14 18.96
CA GLY A 243 -5.75 -5.28 20.14
C GLY A 243 -5.97 -4.27 21.25
N GLU A 244 -6.89 -3.31 21.10
CA GLU A 244 -7.33 -2.44 22.19
C GLU A 244 -8.35 -3.12 23.11
N GLN A 245 -8.43 -2.64 24.36
CA GLN A 245 -9.32 -3.22 25.35
C GLN A 245 -10.79 -3.04 24.94
N GLY A 246 -11.50 -4.16 24.70
CA GLY A 246 -12.89 -4.16 24.22
C GLY A 246 -13.05 -4.25 22.72
N SER A 247 -11.96 -4.33 21.97
CA SER A 247 -11.92 -4.46 20.53
C SER A 247 -11.74 -5.91 20.06
N VAL A 248 -11.64 -6.11 18.76
CA VAL A 248 -11.37 -7.43 18.16
C VAL A 248 -9.93 -7.84 18.42
N ASP A 249 -9.70 -8.94 19.12
CA ASP A 249 -8.36 -9.43 19.43
C ASP A 249 -7.54 -9.83 18.19
N LYS A 250 -8.21 -10.13 17.07
CA LYS A 250 -7.57 -10.63 15.84
C LYS A 250 -8.32 -10.16 14.61
N LEU A 251 -7.58 -9.63 13.64
CA LEU A 251 -8.08 -9.43 12.30
C LEU A 251 -8.30 -10.80 11.63
N LYS A 252 -9.52 -11.03 11.13
CA LYS A 252 -9.88 -12.28 10.44
C LYS A 252 -9.91 -12.06 8.93
N GLU A 253 -9.57 -13.10 8.18
CA GLU A 253 -9.61 -13.05 6.71
C GLU A 253 -11.04 -12.90 6.16
N ASN A 254 -12.04 -13.31 6.92
CA ASN A 254 -13.45 -13.21 6.57
C ASN A 254 -14.15 -12.00 7.21
N GLN A 255 -13.42 -10.95 7.52
CA GLN A 255 -13.94 -9.67 8.00
C GLN A 255 -13.36 -8.50 7.20
N LEU A 256 -14.21 -7.50 6.91
CA LEU A 256 -13.77 -6.20 6.41
C LEU A 256 -14.01 -5.12 7.47
N TYR A 257 -15.26 -4.86 7.82
CA TYR A 257 -15.64 -3.87 8.82
C TYR A 257 -16.16 -4.53 10.09
N PHE A 258 -15.69 -4.09 11.24
CA PHE A 258 -16.09 -4.55 12.57
C PHE A 258 -16.14 -3.41 13.60
N GLY A 259 -16.21 -2.13 13.13
CA GLY A 259 -16.24 -0.93 13.97
C GLY A 259 -14.88 -0.22 14.10
N GLN A 260 -13.87 -0.63 13.36
CA GLN A 260 -12.56 0.03 13.38
C GLN A 260 -12.58 1.43 12.76
N HIS A 261 -11.63 2.26 13.19
CA HIS A 261 -11.30 3.53 12.57
C HIS A 261 -10.03 3.41 11.74
N GLU A 262 -10.02 4.05 10.58
CA GLU A 262 -8.83 4.16 9.75
C GLU A 262 -8.05 5.42 10.14
N GLY A 263 -6.89 5.22 10.77
CA GLY A 263 -6.07 6.30 11.33
C GLY A 263 -5.22 7.08 10.31
N SER A 264 -5.25 6.72 9.01
CA SER A 264 -4.47 7.38 7.98
C SER A 264 -5.11 7.29 6.61
N LYS A 265 -4.79 8.25 5.72
CA LYS A 265 -5.20 8.21 4.31
C LYS A 265 -4.76 6.90 3.61
N TYR A 266 -3.60 6.37 3.99
CA TYR A 266 -3.12 5.09 3.46
C TYR A 266 -4.05 3.93 3.83
N THR A 267 -4.35 3.75 5.12
CA THR A 267 -5.19 2.64 5.58
C THR A 267 -6.62 2.78 5.07
N LEU A 268 -7.17 3.99 5.11
CA LEU A 268 -8.49 4.28 4.57
C LEU A 268 -8.59 3.97 3.08
N SER A 269 -7.65 4.45 2.27
CA SER A 269 -7.66 4.20 0.82
C SER A 269 -7.55 2.71 0.48
N LYS A 270 -6.78 1.95 1.27
CA LYS A 270 -6.68 0.48 1.11
C LYS A 270 -7.97 -0.22 1.56
N PHE A 271 -8.58 0.22 2.65
CA PHE A 271 -9.87 -0.29 3.11
C PHE A 271 -10.97 -0.06 2.06
N LEU A 272 -11.08 1.15 1.53
CA LEU A 272 -12.07 1.50 0.50
C LEU A 272 -11.84 0.71 -0.80
N ALA A 273 -10.59 0.45 -1.16
CA ALA A 273 -10.25 -0.41 -2.30
C ALA A 273 -10.70 -1.86 -2.06
N GLU A 274 -10.50 -2.43 -0.86
CA GLU A 274 -11.02 -3.76 -0.51
C GLU A 274 -12.54 -3.79 -0.56
N ARG A 275 -13.21 -2.77 -0.03
CA ARG A 275 -14.67 -2.64 -0.07
C ARG A 275 -15.18 -2.68 -1.51
N ALA A 276 -14.61 -1.87 -2.40
CA ALA A 276 -15.01 -1.83 -3.81
C ALA A 276 -14.80 -3.18 -4.52
N ILE A 277 -13.70 -3.87 -4.24
CA ILE A 277 -13.44 -5.20 -4.78
C ILE A 277 -14.48 -6.20 -4.26
N LEU A 278 -14.78 -6.21 -2.98
CA LEU A 278 -15.74 -7.15 -2.36
C LEU A 278 -17.19 -6.89 -2.81
N GLU A 279 -17.53 -5.63 -3.10
CA GLU A 279 -18.81 -5.32 -3.75
C GLU A 279 -18.92 -6.00 -5.12
N GLU A 280 -17.89 -5.96 -5.95
CA GLU A 280 -17.90 -6.64 -7.25
C GLU A 280 -17.89 -8.17 -7.09
N VAL A 281 -17.18 -8.69 -6.07
CA VAL A 281 -17.22 -10.12 -5.73
C VAL A 281 -18.63 -10.55 -5.32
N SER A 282 -19.38 -9.71 -4.61
CA SER A 282 -20.79 -10.00 -4.27
C SER A 282 -21.71 -10.13 -5.50
N LYS A 283 -21.31 -9.50 -6.62
CA LYS A 283 -21.98 -9.56 -7.93
C LYS A 283 -21.43 -10.69 -8.82
N GLY A 284 -20.50 -11.52 -8.32
CA GLY A 284 -19.92 -12.66 -9.04
C GLY A 284 -18.55 -12.44 -9.67
N PHE A 285 -17.92 -11.29 -9.42
CA PHE A 285 -16.56 -11.04 -9.92
C PHE A 285 -15.54 -11.94 -9.19
N ASN A 286 -14.54 -12.45 -9.95
CA ASN A 286 -13.51 -13.33 -9.39
C ASN A 286 -12.32 -12.50 -8.92
N ALA A 287 -12.19 -12.31 -7.61
CA ALA A 287 -11.05 -11.63 -7.02
C ALA A 287 -10.56 -12.33 -5.74
N LYS A 288 -9.27 -12.07 -5.42
CA LYS A 288 -8.65 -12.39 -4.14
C LYS A 288 -7.94 -11.17 -3.61
N ILE A 289 -8.07 -10.95 -2.30
CA ILE A 289 -7.36 -9.89 -1.58
C ILE A 289 -6.30 -10.54 -0.71
N MET A 290 -5.06 -10.07 -0.86
CA MET A 290 -3.89 -10.54 -0.11
C MET A 290 -3.47 -9.44 0.86
N ARG A 291 -3.87 -9.53 2.12
CA ARG A 291 -3.46 -8.60 3.18
C ARG A 291 -2.04 -8.94 3.63
N VAL A 292 -1.10 -8.11 3.26
CA VAL A 292 0.33 -8.30 3.56
C VAL A 292 0.69 -7.52 4.81
N GLY A 293 1.46 -8.14 5.70
CA GLY A 293 2.06 -7.49 6.86
C GLY A 293 3.28 -6.65 6.49
N THR A 294 4.07 -6.28 7.47
CA THR A 294 5.34 -5.58 7.26
C THR A 294 6.28 -6.46 6.45
N LEU A 295 6.70 -5.97 5.28
CA LEU A 295 7.69 -6.65 4.47
C LEU A 295 9.07 -6.51 5.13
N ALA A 296 9.71 -7.63 5.35
CA ALA A 296 11.08 -7.73 5.85
C ALA A 296 12.06 -8.00 4.69
N ALA A 297 13.31 -8.17 5.04
CA ALA A 297 14.34 -8.58 4.09
C ALA A 297 14.04 -9.95 3.47
N ARG A 298 14.58 -10.20 2.28
CA ARG A 298 14.49 -11.49 1.59
C ARG A 298 15.19 -12.58 2.41
N ASN A 299 14.49 -13.69 2.65
CA ASN A 299 14.98 -14.73 3.55
C ASN A 299 16.25 -15.45 3.05
N SER A 300 16.47 -15.47 1.73
CA SER A 300 17.63 -16.18 1.13
C SER A 300 18.98 -15.51 1.38
N ASP A 301 19.02 -14.19 1.47
CA ASP A 301 20.26 -13.40 1.47
C ASP A 301 20.22 -12.12 2.29
N GLY A 302 19.06 -11.78 2.85
CA GLY A 302 18.88 -10.57 3.65
C GLY A 302 18.69 -9.28 2.85
N GLU A 303 18.60 -9.35 1.50
CA GLU A 303 18.36 -8.18 0.69
C GLU A 303 17.03 -7.51 1.01
N TYR A 304 17.06 -6.18 1.12
CA TYR A 304 15.91 -5.34 1.46
C TYR A 304 15.58 -4.36 0.35
N GLN A 305 14.45 -3.68 0.47
CA GLN A 305 14.03 -2.73 -0.56
C GLN A 305 14.99 -1.54 -0.69
N ILE A 306 15.42 -1.25 -1.91
CA ILE A 306 16.38 -0.20 -2.24
C ILE A 306 15.94 1.19 -1.74
N ASN A 307 14.63 1.47 -1.75
CA ASN A 307 14.08 2.79 -1.52
C ASN A 307 13.66 3.05 -0.05
N PHE A 308 14.06 2.18 0.89
CA PHE A 308 13.66 2.34 2.30
C PHE A 308 14.29 3.56 2.97
N THR A 309 15.44 4.01 2.48
CA THR A 309 16.20 5.13 3.03
C THR A 309 15.87 6.49 2.40
N THR A 310 15.00 6.54 1.40
CA THR A 310 14.70 7.76 0.63
C THR A 310 13.25 8.26 0.77
N ASN A 311 12.50 7.72 1.72
CA ASN A 311 11.13 8.13 2.00
C ASN A 311 11.00 8.68 3.40
#